data_05d92d3041939e5dfdf44d6caee5e721
#
_entry.id   05d92d3041939e5dfdf44d6caee5e721
#
_cell.length_a   1.000
_cell.length_b   1.000
_cell.length_c   1.000
_cell.angle_alpha   90.00
_cell.angle_beta   90.00
_cell.angle_gamma   90.00
#
_symmetry.space_group_name_H-M   'P 1'
#
loop_
_entity.id
_entity.type
_entity.pdbx_description
1 polymer ?
#
loop_
_entity_poly.entity_id
_entity_poly.type
_entity_poly.pdbx_seq_one_letter_code
_entity_poly.pdbx_strand_id
1 'polypeptide(L)'
;MPCGFRWDANATFCRNRIKEFTEVLYDDDTYERWEINHGETRLSFSPDIIASNTFAYSWHGLEASLQSQYVGKQYMSNSDQEEHRLDAYFVSNLRLAYTFKLPHTKSITAGVTIYNLFDEEYENNGYAGSGYYTDADGTRHRYNYAGYAAQAGIHFMGHVNIEL
;
A
#
# COMPACT_ATOMS: atom_id res chain seq x y z
N MET A 1 -27.75 -18.57 -12.86
CA MET A 1 -27.26 -17.49 -12.01
C MET A 1 -27.95 -16.22 -12.47
N PRO A 2 -28.40 -15.32 -11.58
CA PRO A 2 -29.01 -14.06 -11.99
C PRO A 2 -27.98 -13.20 -12.73
N CYS A 3 -28.43 -12.46 -13.73
CA CYS A 3 -27.65 -11.40 -14.36
C CYS A 3 -27.70 -10.18 -13.43
N GLY A 4 -26.55 -9.57 -13.16
CA GLY A 4 -26.52 -8.43 -12.26
C GLY A 4 -25.22 -7.65 -12.31
N PHE A 5 -25.36 -6.35 -11.98
CA PHE A 5 -24.26 -5.44 -11.74
C PHE A 5 -24.28 -5.02 -10.26
N ARG A 6 -23.11 -5.02 -9.63
CA ARG A 6 -22.90 -4.54 -8.27
C ARG A 6 -21.75 -3.55 -8.25
N TRP A 7 -21.96 -2.47 -7.52
CA TRP A 7 -20.91 -1.50 -7.24
C TRP A 7 -20.83 -1.27 -5.73
N ASP A 8 -19.64 -1.51 -5.19
CA ASP A 8 -19.30 -1.24 -3.80
C ASP A 8 -18.21 -0.18 -3.78
N ALA A 9 -18.36 0.84 -2.94
CA ALA A 9 -17.36 1.89 -2.76
C ALA A 9 -17.24 2.28 -1.30
N ASN A 10 -16.03 2.57 -0.87
CA ASN A 10 -15.77 3.16 0.43
C ASN A 10 -14.65 4.19 0.34
N ALA A 11 -14.67 5.16 1.26
CA ALA A 11 -13.59 6.12 1.43
C ALA A 11 -13.45 6.46 2.92
N THR A 12 -12.20 6.52 3.36
CA THR A 12 -11.83 6.95 4.70
C THR A 12 -11.01 8.22 4.59
N PHE A 13 -11.41 9.23 5.35
CA PHE A 13 -10.69 10.48 5.52
C PHE A 13 -10.28 10.58 6.98
N CYS A 14 -9.01 10.75 7.25
CA CYS A 14 -8.50 10.87 8.62
C CYS A 14 -7.40 11.95 8.70
N ARG A 15 -7.19 12.43 9.91
CA ARG A 15 -6.10 13.35 10.21
C ARG A 15 -5.47 12.95 11.53
N ASN A 16 -4.49 12.08 11.47
CA ASN A 16 -3.77 11.60 12.64
C ASN A 16 -2.51 12.45 12.84
N ARG A 17 -2.40 13.06 14.02
CA ARG A 17 -1.29 13.96 14.37
C ARG A 17 -0.77 13.65 15.77
N ILE A 18 0.55 13.77 15.93
CA ILE A 18 1.23 13.80 17.21
C ILE A 18 1.39 15.29 17.56
N LYS A 19 0.87 15.71 18.72
CA LYS A 19 0.88 17.14 19.11
C LYS A 19 2.29 17.68 19.36
N GLU A 20 3.12 16.85 19.98
CA GLU A 20 4.51 17.15 20.24
C GLU A 20 5.33 15.89 20.05
N PHE A 21 6.16 15.88 19.02
CA PHE A 21 7.05 14.77 18.72
C PHE A 21 8.50 15.20 18.96
N THR A 22 9.17 14.50 19.87
CA THR A 22 10.61 14.65 20.08
C THR A 22 11.32 13.43 19.52
N GLU A 23 12.12 13.65 18.48
CA GLU A 23 12.99 12.64 17.89
C GLU A 23 14.27 12.54 18.70
N VAL A 24 14.68 11.33 19.04
CA VAL A 24 15.92 11.04 19.72
C VAL A 24 16.89 10.43 18.74
N LEU A 25 17.99 11.11 18.49
CA LEU A 25 19.04 10.68 17.58
C LEU A 25 20.34 10.44 18.35
N TYR A 26 21.16 9.56 17.83
CA TYR A 26 22.50 9.29 18.34
C TYR A 26 23.52 9.62 17.28
N ASP A 27 24.69 10.08 17.74
CA ASP A 27 25.88 10.23 16.90
C ASP A 27 26.58 8.88 16.83
N ASP A 28 26.86 8.38 15.63
CA ASP A 28 27.38 7.04 15.39
C ASP A 28 28.84 6.91 15.86
N ASP A 29 29.61 8.01 15.94
CA ASP A 29 31.01 8.01 16.34
C ASP A 29 31.21 8.32 17.83
N THR A 30 30.45 9.29 18.36
CA THR A 30 30.60 9.76 19.75
C THR A 30 29.59 9.13 20.71
N TYR A 31 28.53 8.49 20.20
CA TYR A 31 27.40 7.95 20.96
C TYR A 31 26.63 9.03 21.76
N GLU A 32 26.84 10.31 21.45
CA GLU A 32 26.07 11.38 22.07
C GLU A 32 24.61 11.33 21.65
N ARG A 33 23.74 11.56 22.64
CA ARG A 33 22.29 11.59 22.45
C ARG A 33 21.80 13.02 22.17
N TRP A 34 21.00 13.17 21.11
CA TRP A 34 20.41 14.43 20.69
C TRP A 34 18.91 14.35 20.65
N GLU A 35 18.23 15.41 21.06
CA GLU A 35 16.78 15.53 21.02
C GLU A 35 16.40 16.67 20.08
N ILE A 36 15.47 16.38 19.15
CA ILE A 36 14.93 17.36 18.21
C ILE A 36 13.41 17.39 18.41
N ASN A 37 12.89 18.53 18.83
CA ASN A 37 11.45 18.74 18.92
C ASN A 37 10.93 19.22 17.57
N HIS A 38 10.07 18.40 16.92
CA HIS A 38 9.43 18.69 15.65
C HIS A 38 8.08 19.39 15.81
N GLY A 39 7.57 19.54 17.03
CA GLY A 39 6.22 20.06 17.29
C GLY A 39 5.12 19.11 16.83
N GLU A 40 4.08 19.65 16.19
CA GLU A 40 3.00 18.82 15.61
C GLU A 40 3.46 18.14 14.34
N THR A 41 3.37 16.80 14.30
CA THR A 41 3.76 15.98 13.15
C THR A 41 2.66 15.00 12.75
N ARG A 42 2.77 14.39 11.55
CA ARG A 42 1.93 13.29 11.11
C ARG A 42 2.33 11.99 11.80
N LEU A 43 1.34 11.16 12.08
CA LEU A 43 1.59 9.78 12.51
C LEU A 43 2.12 8.96 11.33
N SER A 44 3.23 8.22 11.55
CA SER A 44 3.79 7.33 10.53
C SER A 44 2.77 6.28 10.06
N PHE A 45 2.88 5.88 8.78
CA PHE A 45 1.99 4.92 8.13
C PHE A 45 0.50 5.24 8.25
N SER A 46 0.16 6.53 8.28
CA SER A 46 -1.21 6.99 8.43
C SER A 46 -1.58 7.98 7.32
N PRO A 47 -2.00 7.47 6.15
CA PRO A 47 -2.40 8.34 5.04
C PRO A 47 -3.70 9.09 5.39
N ASP A 48 -3.82 10.33 4.93
CA ASP A 48 -5.00 11.16 5.18
C ASP A 48 -6.25 10.65 4.40
N ILE A 49 -6.04 9.85 3.33
CA ILE A 49 -7.12 9.34 2.47
C ILE A 49 -6.82 7.89 2.07
N ILE A 50 -7.81 7.03 2.27
CA ILE A 50 -7.85 5.68 1.67
C ILE A 50 -9.22 5.52 1.02
N ALA A 51 -9.26 5.13 -0.25
CA ALA A 51 -10.50 4.86 -0.95
C ALA A 51 -10.41 3.55 -1.74
N SER A 52 -11.51 2.83 -1.83
CA SER A 52 -11.59 1.66 -2.69
C SER A 52 -12.96 1.54 -3.33
N ASN A 53 -13.02 0.90 -4.49
CA ASN A 53 -14.23 0.53 -5.14
C ASN A 53 -14.12 -0.84 -5.81
N THR A 54 -15.26 -1.50 -5.99
CA THR A 54 -15.38 -2.75 -6.71
C THR A 54 -16.59 -2.68 -7.63
N PHE A 55 -16.35 -2.83 -8.93
CA PHE A 55 -17.38 -3.09 -9.92
C PHE A 55 -17.44 -4.58 -10.17
N ALA A 56 -18.59 -5.19 -10.01
CA ALA A 56 -18.78 -6.60 -10.28
C ALA A 56 -19.96 -6.80 -11.21
N TYR A 57 -19.80 -7.70 -12.17
CA TYR A 57 -20.79 -8.09 -13.16
C TYR A 57 -20.91 -9.60 -13.22
N SER A 58 -22.13 -10.11 -13.24
CA SER A 58 -22.40 -11.53 -13.42
C SER A 58 -23.42 -11.76 -14.53
N TRP A 59 -23.14 -12.73 -15.41
CA TRP A 59 -24.01 -13.07 -16.54
C TRP A 59 -23.80 -14.51 -16.99
N HIS A 60 -24.83 -15.35 -16.91
CA HIS A 60 -24.83 -16.71 -17.43
C HIS A 60 -23.59 -17.57 -17.12
N GLY A 61 -23.08 -17.49 -15.90
CA GLY A 61 -21.88 -18.19 -15.46
C GLY A 61 -20.59 -17.39 -15.58
N LEU A 62 -20.59 -16.28 -16.31
CA LEU A 62 -19.48 -15.31 -16.30
C LEU A 62 -19.56 -14.45 -15.05
N GLU A 63 -18.44 -14.30 -14.39
CA GLU A 63 -18.20 -13.32 -13.33
C GLU A 63 -17.00 -12.46 -13.69
N ALA A 64 -17.16 -11.16 -13.65
CA ALA A 64 -16.08 -10.19 -13.86
C ALA A 64 -16.11 -9.20 -12.71
N SER A 65 -14.95 -8.86 -12.12
CA SER A 65 -14.86 -7.79 -11.14
C SER A 65 -13.58 -6.99 -11.31
N LEU A 66 -13.73 -5.68 -11.23
CA LEU A 66 -12.62 -4.72 -11.19
C LEU A 66 -12.61 -4.10 -9.79
N GLN A 67 -11.55 -4.36 -9.03
CA GLN A 67 -11.31 -3.74 -7.73
C GLN A 67 -10.20 -2.72 -7.88
N SER A 68 -10.45 -1.48 -7.42
CA SER A 68 -9.46 -0.42 -7.43
C SER A 68 -9.29 0.15 -6.03
N GLN A 69 -8.06 0.52 -5.68
CA GLN A 69 -7.71 1.12 -4.41
C GLN A 69 -6.79 2.33 -4.63
N TYR A 70 -7.11 3.40 -3.93
CA TYR A 70 -6.27 4.58 -3.79
C TYR A 70 -5.81 4.71 -2.34
N VAL A 71 -4.53 4.93 -2.15
CA VAL A 71 -3.93 5.25 -0.84
C VAL A 71 -3.17 6.57 -1.00
N GLY A 72 -3.51 7.54 -0.17
CA GLY A 72 -2.84 8.84 -0.13
C GLY A 72 -1.40 8.73 0.36
N LYS A 73 -0.62 9.78 0.15
CA LYS A 73 0.76 9.84 0.64
C LYS A 73 0.82 9.63 2.15
N GLN A 74 1.90 9.01 2.61
CA GLN A 74 2.17 8.75 4.02
C GLN A 74 3.66 8.87 4.31
N TYR A 75 4.02 8.85 5.57
CA TYR A 75 5.42 8.97 6.01
C TYR A 75 5.84 7.73 6.77
N MET A 76 7.09 7.30 6.60
CA MET A 76 7.64 6.11 7.27
C MET A 76 8.12 6.41 8.68
N SER A 77 8.31 7.70 9.03
CA SER A 77 8.69 8.16 10.36
C SER A 77 7.72 9.22 10.87
N ASN A 78 7.76 9.46 12.18
CA ASN A 78 6.97 10.52 12.82
C ASN A 78 7.64 11.91 12.75
N SER A 79 8.80 12.03 12.10
CA SER A 79 9.51 13.31 11.96
C SER A 79 8.99 14.20 10.82
N ASP A 80 8.02 13.70 10.03
CA ASP A 80 7.33 14.41 8.94
C ASP A 80 8.30 14.94 7.85
N GLN A 81 9.43 14.25 7.66
CA GLN A 81 10.44 14.61 6.67
C GLN A 81 10.06 14.10 5.29
N GLU A 82 10.22 14.92 4.26
CA GLU A 82 9.86 14.56 2.88
C GLU A 82 10.71 13.38 2.35
N GLU A 83 11.95 13.22 2.84
CA GLU A 83 12.83 12.10 2.50
C GLU A 83 12.31 10.75 3.05
N HIS A 84 11.39 10.80 4.01
CA HIS A 84 10.76 9.62 4.60
C HIS A 84 9.35 9.36 4.06
N ARG A 85 9.00 9.94 2.91
CA ARG A 85 7.66 9.85 2.30
C ARG A 85 7.53 8.61 1.43
N LEU A 86 6.35 8.01 1.51
CA LEU A 86 5.79 7.11 0.51
C LEU A 86 4.76 7.88 -0.32
N ASP A 87 4.90 7.86 -1.63
CA ASP A 87 3.99 8.55 -2.53
C ASP A 87 2.59 7.90 -2.55
N ALA A 88 1.59 8.67 -2.94
CA ALA A 88 0.25 8.16 -3.15
C ALA A 88 0.23 7.22 -4.36
N TYR A 89 -0.59 6.18 -4.30
CA TYR A 89 -0.73 5.23 -5.40
C TYR A 89 -2.19 4.84 -5.66
N PHE A 90 -2.44 4.39 -6.89
CA PHE A 90 -3.71 3.85 -7.32
C PHE A 90 -3.51 2.53 -8.06
N VAL A 91 -3.99 1.43 -7.48
CA VAL A 91 -3.84 0.09 -8.04
C VAL A 91 -5.18 -0.54 -8.33
N SER A 92 -5.26 -1.29 -9.42
CA SER A 92 -6.48 -1.99 -9.83
C SER A 92 -6.21 -3.45 -10.14
N ASN A 93 -7.13 -4.32 -9.72
CA ASN A 93 -7.09 -5.75 -9.96
C ASN A 93 -8.34 -6.18 -10.74
N LEU A 94 -8.16 -6.98 -11.79
CA LEU A 94 -9.23 -7.54 -12.58
C LEU A 94 -9.34 -9.04 -12.34
N ARG A 95 -10.52 -9.49 -11.95
CA ARG A 95 -10.84 -10.92 -11.85
C ARG A 95 -11.89 -11.28 -12.89
N LEU A 96 -11.63 -12.37 -13.62
CA LEU A 96 -12.56 -12.99 -14.54
C LEU A 96 -12.70 -14.45 -14.18
N ALA A 97 -13.91 -14.96 -14.13
CA ALA A 97 -14.19 -16.38 -13.91
C ALA A 97 -15.40 -16.83 -14.72
N TYR A 98 -15.40 -18.08 -15.13
CA TYR A 98 -16.53 -18.70 -15.81
C TYR A 98 -16.86 -20.05 -15.20
N THR A 99 -18.15 -20.27 -14.87
CA THR A 99 -18.66 -21.50 -14.32
C THR A 99 -19.38 -22.33 -15.37
N PHE A 100 -18.85 -23.50 -15.65
CA PHE A 100 -19.43 -24.51 -16.53
C PHE A 100 -20.29 -25.47 -15.75
N LYS A 101 -21.40 -25.90 -16.35
CA LYS A 101 -22.21 -27.04 -15.88
C LYS A 101 -21.98 -28.22 -16.82
N LEU A 102 -21.37 -29.25 -16.33
CA LEU A 102 -21.09 -30.47 -17.12
C LEU A 102 -21.86 -31.66 -16.55
N PRO A 103 -22.21 -32.68 -17.40
CA PRO A 103 -22.74 -33.95 -16.93
C PRO A 103 -21.73 -34.58 -15.94
N HIS A 104 -22.23 -35.16 -14.86
CA HIS A 104 -21.45 -35.82 -13.81
C HIS A 104 -20.64 -34.94 -12.83
N THR A 105 -20.75 -33.58 -12.94
CA THR A 105 -20.21 -32.66 -11.94
C THR A 105 -21.31 -31.65 -11.56
N LYS A 106 -21.23 -31.09 -10.36
CA LYS A 106 -22.11 -29.96 -10.00
C LYS A 106 -21.69 -28.69 -10.73
N SER A 107 -20.41 -28.40 -10.70
CA SER A 107 -19.86 -27.24 -11.45
C SER A 107 -18.34 -27.33 -11.61
N ILE A 108 -17.82 -26.70 -12.64
CA ILE A 108 -16.40 -26.39 -12.82
C ILE A 108 -16.28 -24.89 -13.04
N THR A 109 -15.53 -24.23 -12.19
CA THR A 109 -15.22 -22.79 -12.35
C THR A 109 -13.76 -22.63 -12.69
N ALA A 110 -13.46 -22.01 -13.81
CA ALA A 110 -12.12 -21.58 -14.22
C ALA A 110 -12.03 -20.06 -14.19
N GLY A 111 -10.94 -19.52 -13.70
CA GLY A 111 -10.78 -18.07 -13.62
C GLY A 111 -9.34 -17.61 -13.60
N VAL A 112 -9.18 -16.32 -13.82
CA VAL A 112 -7.91 -15.60 -13.77
C VAL A 112 -8.09 -14.31 -12.98
N THR A 113 -7.10 -13.98 -12.16
CA THR A 113 -6.96 -12.68 -11.52
C THR A 113 -5.70 -12.02 -12.05
N ILE A 114 -5.85 -10.82 -12.58
CA ILE A 114 -4.75 -9.95 -13.01
C ILE A 114 -4.59 -8.91 -11.92
N TYR A 115 -3.46 -8.91 -11.24
CA TYR A 115 -3.09 -7.96 -10.23
C TYR A 115 -2.32 -6.80 -10.87
N ASN A 116 -2.52 -5.62 -10.30
CA ASN A 116 -1.90 -4.40 -10.80
C ASN A 116 -2.08 -4.22 -12.31
N LEU A 117 -3.34 -4.17 -12.74
CA LEU A 117 -3.77 -4.19 -14.14
C LEU A 117 -3.11 -3.10 -15.00
N PHE A 118 -2.79 -1.95 -14.40
CA PHE A 118 -2.22 -0.79 -15.09
C PHE A 118 -0.70 -0.69 -14.93
N ASP A 119 -0.07 -1.70 -14.33
CA ASP A 119 1.39 -1.78 -14.11
C ASP A 119 1.94 -0.56 -13.37
N GLU A 120 1.22 -0.11 -12.33
CA GLU A 120 1.64 1.01 -11.49
C GLU A 120 2.91 0.63 -10.71
N GLU A 121 3.92 1.48 -10.79
CA GLU A 121 5.13 1.35 -9.97
C GLU A 121 4.91 2.09 -8.65
N TYR A 122 4.85 1.35 -7.54
CA TYR A 122 4.56 1.93 -6.24
C TYR A 122 5.21 1.17 -5.09
N GLU A 123 5.40 1.89 -3.98
CA GLU A 123 5.81 1.35 -2.70
C GLU A 123 4.69 1.56 -1.66
N ASN A 124 4.32 0.51 -0.95
CA ASN A 124 3.32 0.60 0.11
C ASN A 124 3.90 0.52 1.52
N ASN A 125 5.20 0.23 1.62
CA ASN A 125 5.93 0.08 2.87
C ASN A 125 7.40 0.43 2.68
N GLY A 126 8.10 0.60 3.79
CA GLY A 126 9.53 0.87 3.84
C GLY A 126 9.98 1.15 5.26
N TYR A 127 11.20 1.59 5.40
CA TYR A 127 11.75 2.06 6.66
C TYR A 127 12.55 3.33 6.43
N ALA A 128 12.59 4.20 7.42
CA ALA A 128 13.35 5.44 7.36
C ALA A 128 13.81 5.86 8.74
N GLY A 129 14.86 6.62 8.79
CA GLY A 129 15.41 7.18 10.01
C GLY A 129 16.44 8.26 9.72
N SER A 130 16.96 8.81 10.81
CA SER A 130 17.99 9.86 10.78
C SER A 130 19.04 9.57 11.85
N GLY A 131 20.22 10.10 11.67
CA GLY A 131 21.29 10.02 12.65
C GLY A 131 22.27 11.19 12.47
N TYR A 132 23.31 11.17 13.29
CA TYR A 132 24.45 12.04 13.16
C TYR A 132 25.73 11.21 13.04
N TYR A 133 26.73 11.77 12.38
CA TYR A 133 28.10 11.32 12.44
C TYR A 133 29.02 12.52 12.63
N THR A 134 30.14 12.31 13.30
CA THR A 134 31.16 13.34 13.52
C THR A 134 32.42 12.95 12.75
N ASP A 135 32.86 13.81 11.84
CA ASP A 135 34.06 13.55 11.05
C ASP A 135 35.37 13.81 11.82
N ALA A 136 36.52 13.57 11.17
CA ALA A 136 37.83 13.63 11.82
C ALA A 136 38.24 15.04 12.29
N ASP A 137 37.63 16.09 11.78
CA ASP A 137 37.86 17.46 12.20
C ASP A 137 36.93 17.94 13.34
N GLY A 138 36.01 17.05 13.77
CA GLY A 138 35.05 17.31 14.84
C GLY A 138 33.76 17.97 14.35
N THR A 139 33.54 18.05 13.01
CA THR A 139 32.31 18.60 12.44
C THR A 139 31.22 17.53 12.43
N ARG A 140 30.07 17.85 12.99
CA ARG A 140 28.91 16.95 13.03
C ARG A 140 28.02 17.16 11.83
N HIS A 141 27.61 16.04 11.21
CA HIS A 141 26.75 15.98 10.07
C HIS A 141 25.49 15.16 10.38
N ARG A 142 24.32 15.68 9.99
CA ARG A 142 23.08 14.93 10.01
C ARG A 142 22.93 14.13 8.71
N TYR A 143 22.45 12.91 8.81
CA TYR A 143 22.07 12.12 7.66
C TYR A 143 20.64 11.57 7.83
N ASN A 144 19.97 11.36 6.71
CA ASN A 144 18.70 10.64 6.62
C ASN A 144 18.91 9.40 5.78
N TYR A 145 18.17 8.34 6.10
CA TYR A 145 18.14 7.13 5.28
C TYR A 145 16.71 6.65 5.10
N ALA A 146 16.43 6.05 3.95
CA ALA A 146 15.16 5.42 3.65
C ALA A 146 15.40 4.19 2.77
N GLY A 147 14.63 3.14 3.03
CA GLY A 147 14.56 1.97 2.17
C GLY A 147 13.10 1.69 1.84
N TYR A 148 12.82 1.41 0.58
CA TYR A 148 11.47 1.26 0.05
C TYR A 148 11.21 -0.19 -0.33
N ALA A 149 10.01 -0.68 -0.04
CA ALA A 149 9.55 -2.01 -0.45
C ALA A 149 8.69 -1.87 -1.71
N ALA A 150 9.33 -2.01 -2.87
CA ALA A 150 8.65 -1.99 -4.16
C ALA A 150 7.65 -3.14 -4.26
N GLN A 151 6.48 -2.85 -4.80
CA GLN A 151 5.43 -3.82 -5.04
C GLN A 151 5.56 -4.44 -6.43
N ALA A 152 4.99 -5.63 -6.60
CA ALA A 152 5.02 -6.31 -7.89
C ALA A 152 4.25 -5.52 -8.94
N GLY A 153 4.83 -5.39 -10.14
CA GLY A 153 4.15 -4.92 -11.32
C GLY A 153 3.00 -5.83 -11.73
N ILE A 154 2.49 -5.69 -12.94
CA ILE A 154 1.41 -6.53 -13.44
C ILE A 154 1.77 -8.02 -13.38
N HIS A 155 0.90 -8.81 -12.77
CA HIS A 155 1.03 -10.26 -12.72
C HIS A 155 -0.35 -10.92 -12.67
N PHE A 156 -0.41 -12.24 -12.88
CA PHE A 156 -1.68 -12.95 -12.89
C PHE A 156 -1.61 -14.30 -12.18
N MET A 157 -2.78 -14.74 -11.71
CA MET A 157 -2.99 -16.05 -11.11
C MET A 157 -4.20 -16.72 -11.74
N GLY A 158 -4.02 -17.93 -12.27
CA GLY A 158 -5.12 -18.79 -12.71
C GLY A 158 -5.62 -19.70 -11.59
N HIS A 159 -6.91 -20.03 -11.59
CA HIS A 159 -7.49 -21.01 -10.67
C HIS A 159 -8.57 -21.86 -11.34
N VAL A 160 -8.69 -23.08 -10.88
CA VAL A 160 -9.79 -23.99 -11.27
C VAL A 160 -10.39 -24.59 -10.00
N ASN A 161 -11.71 -24.54 -9.89
CA ASN A 161 -12.46 -25.17 -8.81
C ASN A 161 -13.42 -26.20 -9.42
N ILE A 162 -13.43 -27.43 -8.88
CA ILE A 162 -14.28 -28.53 -9.35
C ILE A 162 -15.16 -28.95 -8.17
N GLU A 163 -16.47 -28.91 -8.36
CA GLU A 163 -17.48 -29.34 -7.42
C GLU A 163 -18.15 -30.62 -7.95
N LEU A 164 -18.01 -31.74 -7.20
CA LEU A 164 -18.48 -33.07 -7.58
C LEU A 164 -19.86 -33.36 -6.99
#